data_1b638c836406d5ed8306d218df8fd745
#
_entry.id   1b638c836406d5ed8306d218df8fd745
#
_cell.length_a   1.000
_cell.length_b   1.000
_cell.length_c   1.000
_cell.angle_alpha   90.00
_cell.angle_beta   90.00
_cell.angle_gamma   90.00
#
_symmetry.space_group_name_H-M   'P 1'
#
loop_
_entity.id
_entity.type
_entity.pdbx_description
1 polymer ?
#
loop_
_entity_poly.entity_id
_entity_poly.type
_entity_poly.pdbx_seq_one_letter_code
_entity_poly.pdbx_strand_id
1 'polypeptide(L)'
;MTAENNMQQKYESINHKLMNTGKVDVLLGLQWGDEGKGKVVDVLTPQYDVIARFQGGPNAGHTLEFEGQKYVLRSIPSGIFQGGKINVIGNGVVLAPDLFMQEARELERSGHELKTRLHISKKAHLIMPTHRLLDAAIEAAKGKNKVGTTGKGIGPTYTDKVSRNGLRVGDILDNFEAKYQVHKALHEKRLKELGYTDYDITDVERQWMEGIEYMKQFEIVDSEHEINRFLREGKSVLCEGAQGTMLDVDFGSYPFVTSSNTICAGACTGLGIGPNKIGHVYGIIKAYCTRVGAGPFPTELFDETGKRIRDLGHEYGAVTGRERRCGWIDLVALRYAIMVNGVTELIMMKSDVLDQFDTIKACVAYKQNGERIDYFPYSVEEGIEPIYEELPGWNCDMTHFTSEDQFPQAFRDYVAFLEQQLETPIKIISIGPDREQTIVRK
;
A
#
# COMPACT_ATOMS: atom_id res chain seq x y z
N MET A 1 -46.26 31.89 -1.98
CA MET A 1 -44.84 31.39 -1.94
C MET A 1 -44.34 31.39 -3.36
N THR A 2 -43.38 32.23 -3.65
CA THR A 2 -42.90 32.48 -5.01
C THR A 2 -42.00 31.31 -5.50
N ALA A 3 -41.92 31.12 -6.82
CA ALA A 3 -41.10 30.07 -7.44
C ALA A 3 -39.60 30.11 -6.99
N GLU A 4 -39.12 31.30 -6.62
CA GLU A 4 -37.79 31.51 -6.05
C GLU A 4 -37.61 30.84 -4.68
N ASN A 5 -38.61 30.93 -3.78
CA ASN A 5 -38.54 30.27 -2.48
C ASN A 5 -38.52 28.72 -2.59
N ASN A 6 -39.25 28.18 -3.59
CA ASN A 6 -39.23 26.74 -3.85
C ASN A 6 -37.88 26.27 -4.42
N MET A 7 -37.25 27.10 -5.27
CA MET A 7 -35.91 26.78 -5.81
C MET A 7 -34.85 26.90 -4.74
N GLN A 8 -34.91 27.90 -3.87
CA GLN A 8 -33.96 28.08 -2.77
C GLN A 8 -34.05 26.94 -1.73
N GLN A 9 -35.25 26.53 -1.34
CA GLN A 9 -35.47 25.36 -0.48
C GLN A 9 -34.96 24.04 -1.13
N LYS A 10 -35.12 23.91 -2.44
CA LYS A 10 -34.60 22.76 -3.19
C LYS A 10 -33.08 22.76 -3.24
N TYR A 11 -32.44 23.92 -3.43
CA TYR A 11 -30.97 24.06 -3.37
C TYR A 11 -30.41 23.81 -1.95
N GLU A 12 -31.08 24.32 -0.93
CA GLU A 12 -30.72 24.06 0.47
C GLU A 12 -30.88 22.58 0.84
N SER A 13 -31.94 21.92 0.37
CA SER A 13 -32.13 20.46 0.54
C SER A 13 -31.09 19.64 -0.22
N ILE A 14 -30.68 20.07 -1.41
CA ILE A 14 -29.63 19.44 -2.20
C ILE A 14 -28.27 19.64 -1.51
N ASN A 15 -27.97 20.85 -1.05
CA ASN A 15 -26.75 21.15 -0.30
C ASN A 15 -26.69 20.41 1.03
N HIS A 16 -27.79 20.29 1.77
CA HIS A 16 -27.86 19.52 3.01
C HIS A 16 -27.64 18.00 2.76
N LYS A 17 -28.19 17.46 1.66
CA LYS A 17 -27.91 16.08 1.23
C LYS A 17 -26.47 15.86 0.79
N LEU A 18 -25.83 16.87 0.17
CA LEU A 18 -24.43 16.81 -0.24
C LEU A 18 -23.46 16.95 0.95
N MET A 19 -23.87 17.70 1.99
CA MET A 19 -23.05 17.87 3.20
C MET A 19 -23.11 16.69 4.18
N ASN A 20 -24.14 15.83 4.08
CA ASN A 20 -24.31 14.66 4.95
C ASN A 20 -23.85 13.34 4.31
N THR A 21 -23.05 13.38 3.26
CA THR A 21 -22.44 12.16 2.70
C THR A 21 -21.16 11.85 3.45
N GLY A 22 -20.99 10.60 3.87
CA GLY A 22 -19.74 10.10 4.42
C GLY A 22 -18.55 10.42 3.51
N LYS A 23 -17.39 10.59 4.11
CA LYS A 23 -16.12 10.84 3.39
C LYS A 23 -15.30 9.58 3.30
N VAL A 24 -14.43 9.58 2.32
CA VAL A 24 -13.42 8.54 2.10
C VAL A 24 -12.06 9.14 2.39
N ASP A 25 -11.38 8.64 3.38
CA ASP A 25 -9.99 9.00 3.63
C ASP A 25 -9.06 7.94 3.03
N VAL A 26 -7.92 8.38 2.50
CA VAL A 26 -6.98 7.49 1.80
C VAL A 26 -5.66 7.48 2.54
N LEU A 27 -5.18 6.28 2.86
CA LEU A 27 -3.92 6.06 3.52
C LEU A 27 -2.97 5.31 2.58
N LEU A 28 -1.82 5.90 2.30
CA LEU A 28 -0.87 5.37 1.33
C LEU A 28 0.58 5.66 1.71
N GLY A 29 1.51 4.82 1.23
CA GLY A 29 2.94 5.03 1.39
C GLY A 29 3.46 6.05 0.38
N LEU A 30 4.36 6.93 0.79
CA LEU A 30 4.94 7.95 -0.08
C LEU A 30 6.31 7.58 -0.65
N GLN A 31 6.93 6.53 -0.15
CA GLN A 31 8.27 6.07 -0.54
C GLN A 31 8.17 4.80 -1.43
N TRP A 32 9.11 3.87 -1.31
CA TRP A 32 9.18 2.63 -2.10
C TRP A 32 8.53 1.42 -1.41
N GLY A 33 7.49 1.64 -0.62
CA GLY A 33 6.80 0.59 0.14
C GLY A 33 7.46 0.31 1.50
N ASP A 34 6.84 -0.62 2.24
CA ASP A 34 7.30 -1.05 3.58
C ASP A 34 7.35 0.08 4.63
N GLU A 35 6.56 1.16 4.45
CA GLU A 35 6.51 2.29 5.37
C GLU A 35 5.82 1.97 6.71
N GLY A 36 5.18 0.80 6.85
CA GLY A 36 4.46 0.42 8.07
C GLY A 36 2.96 0.72 8.05
N LYS A 37 2.35 0.73 6.86
CA LYS A 37 0.93 1.03 6.63
C LYS A 37 -0.03 0.25 7.52
N GLY A 38 0.20 -1.06 7.70
CA GLY A 38 -0.67 -1.93 8.49
C GLY A 38 -0.87 -1.45 9.93
N LYS A 39 0.21 -1.06 10.63
CA LYS A 39 0.13 -0.49 11.98
C LYS A 39 -0.75 0.77 12.01
N VAL A 40 -0.56 1.66 11.05
CA VAL A 40 -1.30 2.93 11.00
C VAL A 40 -2.78 2.69 10.71
N VAL A 41 -3.11 1.78 9.78
CA VAL A 41 -4.51 1.39 9.52
C VAL A 41 -5.16 0.86 10.79
N ASP A 42 -4.50 -0.02 11.52
CA ASP A 42 -5.02 -0.58 12.75
C ASP A 42 -5.27 0.51 13.82
N VAL A 43 -4.33 1.44 13.99
CA VAL A 43 -4.47 2.59 14.91
C VAL A 43 -5.63 3.51 14.53
N LEU A 44 -5.86 3.74 13.23
CA LEU A 44 -6.92 4.61 12.74
C LEU A 44 -8.28 3.91 12.63
N THR A 45 -8.31 2.60 12.49
CA THR A 45 -9.54 1.80 12.27
C THR A 45 -10.68 2.10 13.26
N PRO A 46 -10.45 2.35 14.58
CA PRO A 46 -11.54 2.70 15.50
C PRO A 46 -12.38 3.91 15.06
N GLN A 47 -11.81 4.83 14.29
CA GLN A 47 -12.47 6.06 13.83
C GLN A 47 -13.30 5.85 12.55
N TYR A 48 -13.23 4.67 11.92
CA TYR A 48 -13.89 4.36 10.65
C TYR A 48 -14.88 3.21 10.80
N ASP A 49 -15.90 3.19 9.94
CA ASP A 49 -16.88 2.11 9.86
C ASP A 49 -16.44 1.01 8.89
N VAL A 50 -15.71 1.40 7.85
CA VAL A 50 -15.31 0.52 6.74
C VAL A 50 -13.83 0.71 6.42
N ILE A 51 -13.09 -0.40 6.29
CA ILE A 51 -11.70 -0.41 5.84
C ILE A 51 -11.63 -1.11 4.48
N ALA A 52 -11.10 -0.45 3.45
CA ALA A 52 -11.14 -0.96 2.09
C ALA A 52 -9.77 -0.99 1.40
N ARG A 53 -9.31 -2.17 0.99
CA ARG A 53 -8.12 -2.34 0.14
C ARG A 53 -8.49 -2.01 -1.29
N PHE A 54 -7.77 -1.11 -1.94
CA PHE A 54 -8.13 -0.65 -3.27
C PHE A 54 -7.22 -1.15 -4.41
N GLN A 55 -6.02 -1.66 -4.11
CA GLN A 55 -5.09 -2.15 -5.12
C GLN A 55 -4.04 -3.12 -4.52
N GLY A 56 -3.16 -3.65 -5.37
CA GLY A 56 -2.15 -4.62 -4.97
C GLY A 56 -2.70 -6.04 -4.88
N GLY A 57 -2.00 -6.88 -4.17
CA GLY A 57 -2.36 -8.27 -4.02
C GLY A 57 -1.46 -8.95 -2.97
N PRO A 58 -1.22 -10.27 -3.07
CA PRO A 58 -0.43 -11.01 -2.09
C PRO A 58 1.07 -10.70 -2.11
N ASN A 59 1.53 -9.76 -2.93
CA ASN A 59 2.87 -9.16 -2.86
C ASN A 59 3.00 -8.16 -1.70
N ALA A 60 1.91 -7.66 -1.13
CA ALA A 60 1.93 -6.88 0.09
C ALA A 60 2.23 -7.76 1.32
N GLY A 61 2.80 -7.17 2.35
CA GLY A 61 3.01 -7.76 3.66
C GLY A 61 2.79 -6.67 4.71
N HIS A 62 1.54 -6.52 5.17
CA HIS A 62 1.22 -5.57 6.24
C HIS A 62 1.42 -6.25 7.58
N THR A 63 2.53 -5.92 8.21
CA THR A 63 2.87 -6.46 9.54
C THR A 63 2.19 -5.63 10.63
N LEU A 64 1.54 -6.32 11.53
CA LEU A 64 0.97 -5.77 12.76
C LEU A 64 1.53 -6.52 13.95
N GLU A 65 1.86 -5.78 15.02
CA GLU A 65 2.36 -6.33 16.27
C GLU A 65 1.51 -5.76 17.41
N PHE A 66 0.82 -6.64 18.14
CA PHE A 66 0.03 -6.29 19.32
C PHE A 66 -0.20 -7.53 20.19
N GLU A 67 -0.37 -7.32 21.50
CA GLU A 67 -0.58 -8.40 22.49
C GLU A 67 0.51 -9.49 22.41
N GLY A 68 1.74 -9.09 22.05
CA GLY A 68 2.89 -10.00 21.93
C GLY A 68 2.82 -10.96 20.72
N GLN A 69 1.86 -10.76 19.81
CA GLN A 69 1.72 -11.54 18.58
C GLN A 69 2.03 -10.70 17.35
N LYS A 70 2.51 -11.38 16.33
CA LYS A 70 2.84 -10.78 15.03
C LYS A 70 1.99 -11.40 13.93
N TYR A 71 1.26 -10.54 13.21
CA TYR A 71 0.44 -10.91 12.06
C TYR A 71 1.00 -10.29 10.79
N VAL A 72 0.90 -11.01 9.68
CA VAL A 72 1.32 -10.51 8.35
C VAL A 72 0.17 -10.68 7.38
N LEU A 73 -0.56 -9.58 7.13
CA LEU A 73 -1.66 -9.56 6.18
C LEU A 73 -1.15 -9.29 4.76
N ARG A 74 -1.75 -9.98 3.79
CA ARG A 74 -1.39 -9.88 2.36
C ARG A 74 -2.51 -9.24 1.53
N SER A 75 -3.70 -9.79 1.61
CA SER A 75 -4.87 -9.36 0.83
C SER A 75 -6.00 -8.82 1.69
N ILE A 76 -6.15 -9.32 2.91
CA ILE A 76 -7.19 -8.92 3.85
C ILE A 76 -6.85 -7.52 4.41
N PRO A 77 -7.83 -6.60 4.51
CA PRO A 77 -7.60 -5.28 5.11
C PRO A 77 -7.18 -5.36 6.58
N SER A 78 -6.30 -4.45 7.01
CA SER A 78 -5.75 -4.44 8.37
C SER A 78 -6.80 -4.11 9.45
N GLY A 79 -7.95 -3.56 9.07
CA GLY A 79 -9.08 -3.32 9.97
C GLY A 79 -9.78 -4.58 10.49
N ILE A 80 -9.43 -5.76 9.99
CA ILE A 80 -10.06 -7.03 10.37
C ILE A 80 -9.92 -7.36 11.85
N PHE A 81 -8.85 -6.88 12.49
CA PHE A 81 -8.57 -7.09 13.90
C PHE A 81 -9.51 -6.31 14.83
N GLN A 82 -10.16 -5.25 14.35
CA GLN A 82 -11.08 -4.43 15.12
C GLN A 82 -12.52 -4.97 14.97
N GLY A 83 -13.15 -5.28 16.10
CA GLY A 83 -14.53 -5.80 16.12
C GLY A 83 -15.55 -4.84 15.50
N GLY A 84 -16.59 -5.37 14.85
CA GLY A 84 -17.71 -4.60 14.32
C GLY A 84 -17.42 -3.76 13.08
N LYS A 85 -16.20 -3.80 12.53
CA LYS A 85 -15.82 -3.08 11.31
C LYS A 85 -16.04 -3.92 10.06
N ILE A 86 -16.52 -3.29 8.98
CA ILE A 86 -16.63 -3.91 7.67
C ILE A 86 -15.29 -3.77 6.95
N ASN A 87 -14.83 -4.85 6.34
CA ASN A 87 -13.59 -4.88 5.56
C ASN A 87 -13.91 -5.22 4.12
N VAL A 88 -13.38 -4.46 3.16
CA VAL A 88 -13.69 -4.63 1.74
C VAL A 88 -12.42 -4.86 0.94
N ILE A 89 -12.40 -5.94 0.16
CA ILE A 89 -11.41 -6.15 -0.90
C ILE A 89 -11.99 -5.59 -2.19
N GLY A 90 -11.46 -4.45 -2.64
CA GLY A 90 -11.97 -3.70 -3.78
C GLY A 90 -11.60 -4.31 -5.15
N ASN A 91 -12.21 -3.79 -6.20
CA ASN A 91 -12.02 -4.27 -7.57
C ASN A 91 -10.60 -4.03 -8.14
N GLY A 92 -9.83 -3.14 -7.53
CA GLY A 92 -8.44 -2.90 -7.94
C GLY A 92 -7.45 -3.94 -7.41
N VAL A 93 -7.85 -4.74 -6.41
CA VAL A 93 -7.02 -5.81 -5.86
C VAL A 93 -6.99 -7.03 -6.79
N VAL A 94 -5.85 -7.72 -6.81
CA VAL A 94 -5.71 -9.04 -7.45
C VAL A 94 -5.52 -10.11 -6.37
N LEU A 95 -6.35 -11.16 -6.40
CA LEU A 95 -6.45 -12.18 -5.36
C LEU A 95 -5.93 -13.54 -5.83
N ALA A 96 -5.09 -14.15 -5.01
CA ALA A 96 -4.70 -15.55 -5.15
C ALA A 96 -5.54 -16.39 -4.18
N PRO A 97 -6.51 -17.17 -4.65
CA PRO A 97 -7.47 -17.90 -3.82
C PRO A 97 -6.85 -18.83 -2.78
N ASP A 98 -5.78 -19.53 -3.13
CA ASP A 98 -5.03 -20.39 -2.22
C ASP A 98 -4.34 -19.62 -1.10
N LEU A 99 -3.70 -18.49 -1.42
CA LEU A 99 -3.05 -17.63 -0.43
C LEU A 99 -4.09 -16.89 0.44
N PHE A 100 -5.20 -16.46 -0.16
CA PHE A 100 -6.32 -15.88 0.58
C PHE A 100 -6.91 -16.88 1.59
N MET A 101 -7.13 -18.13 1.17
CA MET A 101 -7.62 -19.19 2.06
C MET A 101 -6.64 -19.44 3.24
N GLN A 102 -5.33 -19.47 2.97
CA GLN A 102 -4.33 -19.65 4.02
C GLN A 102 -4.38 -18.50 5.04
N GLU A 103 -4.36 -17.25 4.56
CA GLU A 103 -4.43 -16.04 5.37
C GLU A 103 -5.71 -15.99 6.22
N ALA A 104 -6.87 -16.24 5.61
CA ALA A 104 -8.15 -16.23 6.29
C ALA A 104 -8.25 -17.33 7.37
N ARG A 105 -7.82 -18.56 7.07
CA ARG A 105 -7.81 -19.65 8.04
C ARG A 105 -6.88 -19.39 9.23
N GLU A 106 -5.76 -18.70 9.02
CA GLU A 106 -4.87 -18.30 10.10
C GLU A 106 -5.58 -17.31 11.05
N LEU A 107 -6.26 -16.32 10.51
CA LEU A 107 -7.06 -15.36 11.28
C LEU A 107 -8.24 -16.04 12.02
N GLU A 108 -8.94 -16.95 11.36
CA GLU A 108 -10.04 -17.71 11.99
C GLU A 108 -9.54 -18.55 13.18
N ARG A 109 -8.36 -19.19 13.04
CA ARG A 109 -7.73 -19.94 14.16
C ARG A 109 -7.34 -19.04 15.33
N SER A 110 -7.02 -17.79 15.05
CA SER A 110 -6.73 -16.76 16.07
C SER A 110 -8.02 -16.14 16.65
N GLY A 111 -9.21 -16.65 16.30
CA GLY A 111 -10.49 -16.23 16.85
C GLY A 111 -11.15 -15.05 16.17
N HIS A 112 -10.64 -14.61 15.00
CA HIS A 112 -11.25 -13.52 14.26
C HIS A 112 -12.40 -14.01 13.37
N GLU A 113 -13.55 -13.34 13.48
CA GLU A 113 -14.69 -13.57 12.60
C GLU A 113 -14.49 -12.83 11.29
N LEU A 114 -14.53 -13.55 10.16
CA LEU A 114 -14.28 -12.98 8.85
C LEU A 114 -15.52 -12.95 7.95
N LYS A 115 -16.31 -14.02 7.94
CA LYS A 115 -17.31 -14.29 6.90
C LYS A 115 -18.38 -13.23 6.76
N THR A 116 -18.78 -12.61 7.87
CA THR A 116 -19.81 -11.56 7.90
C THR A 116 -19.24 -10.14 7.81
N ARG A 117 -17.91 -10.01 7.92
CA ARG A 117 -17.24 -8.70 7.98
C ARG A 117 -16.26 -8.45 6.83
N LEU A 118 -15.93 -9.47 6.06
CA LEU A 118 -15.05 -9.35 4.92
C LEU A 118 -15.84 -9.53 3.62
N HIS A 119 -15.96 -8.44 2.87
CA HIS A 119 -16.67 -8.39 1.60
C HIS A 119 -15.67 -8.34 0.44
N ILE A 120 -15.90 -9.15 -0.59
CA ILE A 120 -14.99 -9.27 -1.73
C ILE A 120 -15.68 -8.78 -2.99
N SER A 121 -15.04 -7.85 -3.69
CA SER A 121 -15.56 -7.33 -4.95
C SER A 121 -15.68 -8.40 -6.02
N LYS A 122 -16.85 -8.56 -6.63
CA LYS A 122 -17.04 -9.38 -7.85
C LYS A 122 -16.06 -9.01 -8.97
N LYS A 123 -15.63 -7.75 -9.02
CA LYS A 123 -14.77 -7.22 -10.09
C LYS A 123 -13.27 -7.32 -9.79
N ALA A 124 -12.86 -7.78 -8.60
CA ALA A 124 -11.48 -8.12 -8.32
C ALA A 124 -11.00 -9.26 -9.22
N HIS A 125 -9.73 -9.23 -9.65
CA HIS A 125 -9.20 -10.24 -10.55
C HIS A 125 -8.54 -11.39 -9.79
N LEU A 126 -8.64 -12.60 -10.34
CA LEU A 126 -8.04 -13.80 -9.79
C LEU A 126 -6.63 -14.00 -10.35
N ILE A 127 -5.67 -14.20 -9.46
CA ILE A 127 -4.33 -14.67 -9.82
C ILE A 127 -4.41 -16.17 -10.01
N MET A 128 -4.31 -16.63 -11.25
CA MET A 128 -4.28 -18.05 -11.58
C MET A 128 -2.90 -18.67 -11.29
N PRO A 129 -2.80 -19.99 -11.09
CA PRO A 129 -1.50 -20.69 -11.00
C PRO A 129 -0.57 -20.38 -12.18
N THR A 130 -1.13 -20.32 -13.38
CA THR A 130 -0.42 -20.00 -14.62
C THR A 130 0.12 -18.56 -14.68
N HIS A 131 -0.47 -17.61 -13.96
CA HIS A 131 0.11 -16.25 -13.83
C HIS A 131 1.45 -16.28 -13.10
N ARG A 132 1.62 -17.16 -12.10
CA ARG A 132 2.90 -17.31 -11.38
C ARG A 132 3.99 -17.90 -12.29
N LEU A 133 3.61 -18.84 -13.15
CA LEU A 133 4.52 -19.38 -14.18
C LEU A 133 4.91 -18.29 -15.19
N LEU A 134 3.95 -17.50 -15.66
CA LEU A 134 4.21 -16.39 -16.57
C LEU A 134 5.14 -15.34 -15.93
N ASP A 135 4.96 -15.02 -14.65
CA ASP A 135 5.83 -14.12 -13.91
C ASP A 135 7.28 -14.64 -13.89
N ALA A 136 7.46 -15.92 -13.56
CA ALA A 136 8.77 -16.58 -13.57
C ALA A 136 9.39 -16.62 -14.98
N ALA A 137 8.61 -16.99 -16.00
CA ALA A 137 9.07 -17.10 -17.38
C ALA A 137 9.49 -15.73 -17.96
N ILE A 138 8.70 -14.69 -17.71
CA ILE A 138 8.99 -13.30 -18.14
C ILE A 138 10.25 -12.78 -17.46
N GLU A 139 10.39 -12.98 -16.14
CA GLU A 139 11.61 -12.58 -15.41
C GLU A 139 12.84 -13.35 -15.90
N ALA A 140 12.71 -14.65 -16.18
CA ALA A 140 13.80 -15.44 -16.72
C ALA A 140 14.25 -14.93 -18.11
N ALA A 141 13.28 -14.57 -18.97
CA ALA A 141 13.54 -14.06 -20.31
C ALA A 141 14.28 -12.70 -20.32
N LYS A 142 14.11 -11.86 -19.28
CA LYS A 142 14.82 -10.57 -19.14
C LYS A 142 16.30 -10.70 -18.85
N GLY A 143 16.79 -11.85 -18.43
CA GLY A 143 18.21 -12.08 -18.15
C GLY A 143 18.77 -11.11 -17.10
N LYS A 144 19.71 -10.24 -17.51
CA LYS A 144 20.33 -9.25 -16.61
C LYS A 144 19.39 -8.08 -16.26
N ASN A 145 18.34 -7.85 -17.05
CA ASN A 145 17.39 -6.75 -16.88
C ASN A 145 16.18 -7.14 -16.00
N LYS A 146 16.35 -8.09 -15.10
CA LYS A 146 15.32 -8.50 -14.15
C LYS A 146 14.89 -7.33 -13.27
N VAL A 147 13.58 -7.18 -13.09
CA VAL A 147 12.99 -6.20 -12.16
C VAL A 147 13.10 -6.70 -10.71
N GLY A 148 13.16 -8.01 -10.53
CA GLY A 148 13.16 -8.65 -9.20
C GLY A 148 11.75 -8.78 -8.64
N THR A 149 10.82 -9.32 -9.42
CA THR A 149 9.43 -9.54 -9.02
C THR A 149 9.33 -10.47 -7.79
N THR A 150 8.16 -10.48 -7.17
CA THR A 150 7.88 -11.37 -6.03
C THR A 150 7.52 -12.79 -6.45
N GLY A 151 7.41 -13.07 -7.76
CA GLY A 151 6.98 -14.37 -8.30
C GLY A 151 5.53 -14.73 -7.98
N LYS A 152 4.70 -13.76 -7.60
CA LYS A 152 3.31 -13.98 -7.19
C LYS A 152 2.28 -13.84 -8.32
N GLY A 153 2.74 -13.57 -9.54
CA GLY A 153 1.86 -13.43 -10.71
C GLY A 153 1.14 -12.09 -10.80
N ILE A 154 1.58 -11.07 -10.05
CA ILE A 154 0.93 -9.75 -9.98
C ILE A 154 0.92 -9.07 -11.34
N GLY A 155 2.08 -8.92 -11.97
CA GLY A 155 2.23 -8.27 -13.28
C GLY A 155 1.38 -8.94 -14.36
N PRO A 156 1.51 -10.25 -14.59
CA PRO A 156 0.68 -10.98 -15.55
C PRO A 156 -0.82 -10.83 -15.32
N THR A 157 -1.28 -10.83 -14.05
CA THR A 157 -2.71 -10.64 -13.73
C THR A 157 -3.20 -9.25 -14.08
N TYR A 158 -2.43 -8.19 -13.80
CA TYR A 158 -2.78 -6.83 -14.23
C TYR A 158 -2.70 -6.67 -15.75
N THR A 159 -1.77 -7.36 -16.43
CA THR A 159 -1.74 -7.41 -17.89
C THR A 159 -3.05 -7.98 -18.44
N ASP A 160 -3.52 -9.09 -17.90
CA ASP A 160 -4.78 -9.70 -18.31
C ASP A 160 -5.99 -8.81 -17.98
N LYS A 161 -5.98 -8.14 -16.84
CA LYS A 161 -7.01 -7.15 -16.49
C LYS A 161 -7.11 -6.07 -17.57
N VAL A 162 -5.99 -5.48 -17.98
CA VAL A 162 -5.96 -4.38 -18.95
C VAL A 162 -6.25 -4.89 -20.37
N SER A 163 -5.78 -6.08 -20.73
CA SER A 163 -6.07 -6.72 -22.01
C SER A 163 -7.49 -7.30 -22.08
N ARG A 164 -8.25 -7.31 -20.99
CA ARG A 164 -9.62 -7.81 -20.85
C ARG A 164 -9.73 -9.33 -21.02
N ASN A 165 -8.69 -10.04 -20.59
CA ASN A 165 -8.59 -11.51 -20.64
C ASN A 165 -8.52 -12.14 -19.24
N GLY A 166 -8.76 -11.36 -18.17
CA GLY A 166 -8.62 -11.85 -16.79
C GLY A 166 -9.90 -12.44 -16.23
N LEU A 167 -9.79 -13.47 -15.38
CA LEU A 167 -10.87 -13.97 -14.54
C LEU A 167 -11.12 -13.01 -13.37
N ARG A 168 -12.40 -12.80 -13.07
CA ARG A 168 -12.84 -12.00 -11.92
C ARG A 168 -13.43 -12.91 -10.83
N VAL A 169 -13.43 -12.41 -9.60
CA VAL A 169 -14.06 -13.12 -8.47
C VAL A 169 -15.52 -13.45 -8.75
N GLY A 170 -16.28 -12.56 -9.38
CA GLY A 170 -17.68 -12.84 -9.76
C GLY A 170 -17.86 -14.04 -10.68
N ASP A 171 -16.85 -14.40 -11.45
CA ASP A 171 -16.91 -15.56 -12.36
C ASP A 171 -17.01 -16.89 -11.61
N ILE A 172 -16.54 -16.95 -10.33
CA ILE A 172 -16.64 -18.19 -9.55
C ILE A 172 -18.08 -18.59 -9.23
N LEU A 173 -19.02 -17.67 -9.39
CA LEU A 173 -20.44 -17.89 -9.12
C LEU A 173 -21.20 -18.45 -10.34
N ASP A 174 -20.59 -18.39 -11.55
CA ASP A 174 -21.27 -18.80 -12.79
C ASP A 174 -20.28 -19.30 -13.85
N ASN A 175 -20.50 -20.55 -14.30
CA ASN A 175 -19.77 -21.21 -15.38
C ASN A 175 -18.23 -21.11 -15.26
N PHE A 176 -17.73 -21.21 -14.03
CA PHE A 176 -16.33 -20.93 -13.69
C PHE A 176 -15.35 -21.85 -14.43
N GLU A 177 -15.61 -23.17 -14.43
CA GLU A 177 -14.70 -24.16 -15.00
C GLU A 177 -14.41 -23.90 -16.49
N ALA A 178 -15.43 -23.61 -17.27
CA ALA A 178 -15.27 -23.35 -18.71
C ALA A 178 -14.43 -22.07 -18.94
N LYS A 179 -14.69 -21.01 -18.17
CA LYS A 179 -13.91 -19.76 -18.22
C LYS A 179 -12.46 -20.00 -17.83
N TYR A 180 -12.23 -20.75 -16.76
CA TYR A 180 -10.89 -21.10 -16.27
C TYR A 180 -10.08 -21.83 -17.35
N GLN A 181 -10.64 -22.86 -17.99
CA GLN A 181 -9.95 -23.63 -19.02
C GLN A 181 -9.57 -22.79 -20.25
N VAL A 182 -10.42 -21.85 -20.65
CA VAL A 182 -10.11 -20.91 -21.74
C VAL A 182 -8.89 -20.04 -21.40
N HIS A 183 -8.86 -19.43 -20.21
CA HIS A 183 -7.73 -18.60 -19.80
C HIS A 183 -6.45 -19.41 -19.56
N LYS A 184 -6.56 -20.60 -18.98
CA LYS A 184 -5.45 -21.54 -18.81
C LYS A 184 -4.78 -21.86 -20.14
N ALA A 185 -5.57 -22.22 -21.15
CA ALA A 185 -5.05 -22.52 -22.50
C ALA A 185 -4.33 -21.34 -23.16
N LEU A 186 -4.83 -20.10 -22.95
CA LEU A 186 -4.13 -18.88 -23.42
C LEU A 186 -2.78 -18.71 -22.74
N HIS A 187 -2.69 -18.94 -21.44
CA HIS A 187 -1.45 -18.85 -20.68
C HIS A 187 -0.45 -19.94 -21.07
N GLU A 188 -0.91 -21.18 -21.25
CA GLU A 188 -0.07 -22.30 -21.69
C GLU A 188 0.54 -22.03 -23.08
N LYS A 189 -0.26 -21.48 -24.00
CA LYS A 189 0.25 -21.03 -25.30
C LYS A 189 1.37 -20.00 -25.14
N ARG A 190 1.18 -18.99 -24.31
CA ARG A 190 2.17 -17.93 -24.06
C ARG A 190 3.42 -18.45 -23.36
N LEU A 191 3.28 -19.38 -22.40
CA LEU A 191 4.41 -20.06 -21.76
C LEU A 191 5.24 -20.83 -22.79
N LYS A 192 4.59 -21.54 -23.73
CA LYS A 192 5.26 -22.24 -24.83
C LYS A 192 6.01 -21.28 -25.75
N GLU A 193 5.44 -20.11 -26.08
CA GLU A 193 6.08 -19.06 -26.87
C GLU A 193 7.33 -18.50 -26.17
N LEU A 194 7.33 -18.45 -24.82
CA LEU A 194 8.48 -18.07 -24.01
C LEU A 194 9.52 -19.19 -23.78
N GLY A 195 9.29 -20.39 -24.36
CA GLY A 195 10.13 -21.56 -24.16
C GLY A 195 10.04 -22.18 -22.77
N TYR A 196 9.02 -21.85 -21.99
CA TYR A 196 8.78 -22.34 -20.63
C TYR A 196 7.78 -23.49 -20.66
N THR A 197 8.27 -24.73 -20.83
CA THR A 197 7.43 -25.91 -21.09
C THR A 197 7.58 -27.01 -20.04
N ASP A 198 8.61 -26.96 -19.22
CA ASP A 198 8.87 -27.95 -18.16
C ASP A 198 8.32 -27.43 -16.83
N TYR A 199 7.07 -27.75 -16.53
CA TYR A 199 6.41 -27.38 -15.28
C TYR A 199 5.27 -28.34 -14.95
N ASP A 200 5.00 -28.52 -13.65
CA ASP A 200 3.82 -29.19 -13.12
C ASP A 200 3.12 -28.26 -12.13
N ILE A 201 1.85 -28.02 -12.36
CA ILE A 201 0.99 -27.19 -11.50
C ILE A 201 -0.13 -28.00 -10.83
N THR A 202 -0.13 -29.30 -10.94
CA THR A 202 -1.23 -30.16 -10.48
C THR A 202 -1.60 -29.89 -9.02
N ASP A 203 -0.61 -29.89 -8.13
CA ASP A 203 -0.86 -29.63 -6.71
C ASP A 203 -1.22 -28.17 -6.42
N VAL A 204 -0.57 -27.21 -7.10
CA VAL A 204 -0.88 -25.79 -6.95
C VAL A 204 -2.28 -25.48 -7.46
N GLU A 205 -2.66 -26.06 -8.59
CA GLU A 205 -4.01 -25.93 -9.18
C GLU A 205 -5.07 -26.51 -8.25
N ARG A 206 -4.83 -27.69 -7.66
CA ARG A 206 -5.73 -28.31 -6.68
C ARG A 206 -5.95 -27.39 -5.46
N GLN A 207 -4.87 -26.87 -4.87
CA GLN A 207 -4.96 -25.95 -3.72
C GLN A 207 -5.65 -24.65 -4.11
N TRP A 208 -5.42 -24.17 -5.32
CA TRP A 208 -6.07 -22.98 -5.85
C TRP A 208 -7.58 -23.18 -6.02
N MET A 209 -8.01 -24.34 -6.53
CA MET A 209 -9.44 -24.71 -6.62
C MET A 209 -10.09 -24.85 -5.24
N GLU A 210 -9.37 -25.42 -4.24
CA GLU A 210 -9.84 -25.43 -2.84
C GLU A 210 -10.03 -24.00 -2.33
N GLY A 211 -9.13 -23.07 -2.68
CA GLY A 211 -9.24 -21.65 -2.38
C GLY A 211 -10.47 -21.00 -3.02
N ILE A 212 -10.81 -21.35 -4.26
CA ILE A 212 -12.04 -20.90 -4.95
C ILE A 212 -13.28 -21.33 -4.17
N GLU A 213 -13.36 -22.60 -3.79
CA GLU A 213 -14.50 -23.10 -3.01
C GLU A 213 -14.59 -22.45 -1.62
N TYR A 214 -13.45 -22.18 -1.02
CA TYR A 214 -13.40 -21.46 0.26
C TYR A 214 -13.89 -20.02 0.13
N MET A 215 -13.50 -19.30 -0.95
CA MET A 215 -13.95 -17.92 -1.20
C MET A 215 -15.46 -17.78 -1.35
N LYS A 216 -16.16 -18.80 -1.84
CA LYS A 216 -17.63 -18.81 -1.96
C LYS A 216 -18.38 -18.69 -0.61
N GLN A 217 -17.67 -18.86 0.51
CA GLN A 217 -18.22 -18.71 1.86
C GLN A 217 -18.28 -17.26 2.35
N PHE A 218 -17.73 -16.32 1.60
CA PHE A 218 -17.67 -14.89 1.93
C PHE A 218 -18.73 -14.10 1.15
N GLU A 219 -18.99 -12.88 1.61
CA GLU A 219 -19.86 -11.93 0.92
C GLU A 219 -19.18 -11.42 -0.37
N ILE A 220 -19.60 -11.96 -1.53
CA ILE A 220 -19.12 -11.53 -2.84
C ILE A 220 -20.09 -10.50 -3.40
N VAL A 221 -19.65 -9.24 -3.45
CA VAL A 221 -20.51 -8.06 -3.62
C VAL A 221 -20.15 -7.22 -4.85
N ASP A 222 -21.09 -6.39 -5.28
CA ASP A 222 -20.84 -5.27 -6.19
C ASP A 222 -20.30 -4.09 -5.36
N SER A 223 -19.00 -4.13 -5.07
CA SER A 223 -18.35 -3.27 -4.06
C SER A 223 -18.52 -1.78 -4.30
N GLU A 224 -18.55 -1.33 -5.56
CA GLU A 224 -18.79 0.06 -5.91
C GLU A 224 -20.20 0.54 -5.50
N HIS A 225 -21.20 -0.31 -5.62
CA HIS A 225 -22.55 0.00 -5.15
C HIS A 225 -22.63 0.01 -3.63
N GLU A 226 -21.97 -0.95 -3.00
CA GLU A 226 -21.97 -1.10 -1.54
C GLU A 226 -21.24 0.04 -0.85
N ILE A 227 -20.02 0.39 -1.27
CA ILE A 227 -19.27 1.53 -0.70
C ILE A 227 -20.02 2.83 -0.89
N ASN A 228 -20.57 3.08 -2.09
CA ASN A 228 -21.36 4.29 -2.31
C ASN A 228 -22.68 4.30 -1.50
N ARG A 229 -23.24 3.12 -1.16
CA ARG A 229 -24.36 3.00 -0.22
C ARG A 229 -23.93 3.40 1.19
N PHE A 230 -22.80 2.86 1.69
CA PHE A 230 -22.24 3.24 2.98
C PHE A 230 -22.00 4.74 3.11
N LEU A 231 -21.45 5.36 2.07
CA LEU A 231 -21.24 6.81 2.05
C LEU A 231 -22.57 7.61 2.11
N ARG A 232 -23.63 7.12 1.44
CA ARG A 232 -24.96 7.76 1.54
C ARG A 232 -25.60 7.57 2.92
N GLU A 233 -25.26 6.49 3.61
CA GLU A 233 -25.67 6.22 4.99
C GLU A 233 -24.85 7.01 6.03
N GLY A 234 -23.88 7.84 5.58
CA GLY A 234 -23.03 8.65 6.45
C GLY A 234 -21.86 7.89 7.07
N LYS A 235 -21.59 6.65 6.65
CA LYS A 235 -20.46 5.87 7.15
C LYS A 235 -19.15 6.42 6.63
N SER A 236 -18.12 6.35 7.48
CA SER A 236 -16.74 6.69 7.17
C SER A 236 -15.99 5.51 6.58
N VAL A 237 -15.19 5.77 5.55
CA VAL A 237 -14.40 4.74 4.86
C VAL A 237 -12.92 5.13 4.87
N LEU A 238 -12.05 4.21 5.35
CA LEU A 238 -10.60 4.34 5.21
C LEU A 238 -10.12 3.42 4.08
N CYS A 239 -9.51 4.01 3.05
CA CYS A 239 -8.88 3.28 1.97
C CYS A 239 -7.44 2.92 2.33
N GLU A 240 -7.15 1.64 2.38
CA GLU A 240 -5.83 1.11 2.70
C GLU A 240 -5.04 0.82 1.43
N GLY A 241 -3.97 1.58 1.19
CA GLY A 241 -3.05 1.37 0.08
C GLY A 241 -2.02 0.26 0.36
N ALA A 242 -1.45 -0.26 -0.70
CA ALA A 242 -0.32 -1.20 -0.66
C ALA A 242 0.84 -0.65 -1.48
N GLN A 243 2.07 -1.14 -1.23
CA GLN A 243 3.31 -0.61 -1.79
C GLN A 243 3.52 0.87 -1.42
N GLY A 244 4.02 1.71 -2.31
CA GLY A 244 4.24 3.14 -2.09
C GLY A 244 4.21 3.92 -3.40
N THR A 245 4.11 5.23 -3.32
CA THR A 245 3.98 6.13 -4.47
C THR A 245 5.12 5.97 -5.48
N MET A 246 6.35 5.78 -5.01
CA MET A 246 7.51 5.61 -5.88
C MET A 246 7.52 4.25 -6.61
N LEU A 247 6.55 3.37 -6.33
CA LEU A 247 6.30 2.10 -7.01
C LEU A 247 5.02 2.13 -7.87
N ASP A 248 4.36 3.29 -8.02
CA ASP A 248 3.19 3.44 -8.88
C ASP A 248 3.52 3.16 -10.34
N VAL A 249 2.62 2.49 -11.06
CA VAL A 249 2.86 2.08 -12.46
C VAL A 249 3.04 3.27 -13.41
N ASP A 250 2.41 4.40 -13.13
CA ASP A 250 2.46 5.61 -13.97
C ASP A 250 3.46 6.64 -13.45
N PHE A 251 3.52 6.84 -12.12
CA PHE A 251 4.25 7.94 -11.47
C PHE A 251 5.45 7.49 -10.64
N GLY A 252 5.68 6.19 -10.52
CA GLY A 252 6.84 5.64 -9.80
C GLY A 252 8.14 5.67 -10.60
N SER A 253 9.16 5.07 -10.03
CA SER A 253 10.51 4.93 -10.63
C SER A 253 10.54 3.85 -11.74
N TYR A 254 9.77 4.08 -12.80
CA TYR A 254 9.65 3.17 -13.95
C TYR A 254 11.02 2.84 -14.59
N PRO A 255 11.29 1.58 -15.02
CA PRO A 255 10.37 0.44 -15.04
C PRO A 255 10.33 -0.40 -13.75
N PHE A 256 11.01 0.00 -12.69
CA PHE A 256 11.13 -0.71 -11.42
C PHE A 256 9.98 -0.36 -10.47
N VAL A 257 8.77 -0.67 -10.89
CA VAL A 257 7.49 -0.34 -10.24
C VAL A 257 6.61 -1.57 -10.11
N THR A 258 5.53 -1.46 -9.34
CA THR A 258 4.45 -2.47 -9.34
C THR A 258 3.51 -2.23 -10.52
N SER A 259 2.64 -3.18 -10.83
CA SER A 259 1.72 -3.10 -11.97
C SER A 259 0.36 -2.47 -11.61
N SER A 260 0.28 -1.76 -10.50
CA SER A 260 -0.96 -1.12 -10.04
C SER A 260 -0.77 0.35 -9.69
N ASN A 261 -1.87 1.12 -9.68
CA ASN A 261 -1.86 2.49 -9.23
C ASN A 261 -1.89 2.55 -7.70
N THR A 262 -0.75 2.91 -7.11
CA THR A 262 -0.55 3.01 -5.66
C THR A 262 -0.90 4.40 -5.12
N ILE A 263 -1.12 5.36 -6.00
CA ILE A 263 -1.47 6.74 -5.66
C ILE A 263 -2.94 6.89 -5.25
N CYS A 264 -3.29 8.05 -4.71
CA CYS A 264 -4.64 8.37 -4.23
C CYS A 264 -5.74 8.14 -5.30
N ALA A 265 -5.46 8.47 -6.57
CA ALA A 265 -6.38 8.21 -7.68
C ALA A 265 -6.72 6.72 -7.86
N GLY A 266 -5.81 5.82 -7.44
CA GLY A 266 -6.03 4.37 -7.41
C GLY A 266 -7.18 3.96 -6.49
N ALA A 267 -7.45 4.72 -5.41
CA ALA A 267 -8.60 4.47 -4.55
C ALA A 267 -9.93 4.72 -5.30
N CYS A 268 -9.99 5.76 -6.12
CA CYS A 268 -11.17 6.04 -6.92
C CYS A 268 -11.48 4.91 -7.90
N THR A 269 -10.49 4.45 -8.67
CA THR A 269 -10.66 3.39 -9.66
C THR A 269 -10.78 2.01 -9.03
N GLY A 270 -10.07 1.76 -7.92
CA GLY A 270 -10.03 0.47 -7.24
C GLY A 270 -11.23 0.16 -6.34
N LEU A 271 -12.07 1.17 -6.05
CA LEU A 271 -13.29 1.03 -5.25
C LEU A 271 -14.56 1.54 -5.95
N GLY A 272 -14.41 2.22 -7.10
CA GLY A 272 -15.54 2.79 -7.82
C GLY A 272 -16.18 3.98 -7.11
N ILE A 273 -15.34 4.88 -6.55
CA ILE A 273 -15.79 6.11 -5.87
C ILE A 273 -15.42 7.35 -6.68
N GLY A 274 -16.26 8.38 -6.60
CA GLY A 274 -15.98 9.66 -7.24
C GLY A 274 -14.84 10.42 -6.52
N PRO A 275 -13.96 11.13 -7.24
CA PRO A 275 -12.84 11.85 -6.63
C PRO A 275 -13.29 12.96 -5.66
N ASN A 276 -14.47 13.51 -5.84
CA ASN A 276 -15.07 14.52 -4.95
C ASN A 276 -15.51 13.95 -3.58
N LYS A 277 -15.39 12.63 -3.37
CA LYS A 277 -15.66 11.97 -2.09
C LYS A 277 -14.41 11.84 -1.22
N ILE A 278 -13.23 12.03 -1.79
CA ILE A 278 -11.97 11.98 -1.04
C ILE A 278 -11.95 13.14 -0.03
N GLY A 279 -11.71 12.79 1.21
CA GLY A 279 -11.49 13.68 2.34
C GLY A 279 -10.02 13.89 2.63
N HIS A 280 -9.52 13.28 3.72
CA HIS A 280 -8.10 13.33 4.05
C HIS A 280 -7.29 12.33 3.22
N VAL A 281 -6.07 12.74 2.89
CA VAL A 281 -5.07 11.87 2.26
C VAL A 281 -3.86 11.78 3.20
N TYR A 282 -3.78 10.67 3.91
CA TYR A 282 -2.70 10.37 4.84
C TYR A 282 -1.49 9.79 4.11
N GLY A 283 -0.40 10.52 4.08
CA GLY A 283 0.87 10.07 3.52
C GLY A 283 1.77 9.47 4.59
N ILE A 284 2.11 8.19 4.46
CA ILE A 284 3.04 7.53 5.40
C ILE A 284 4.46 7.62 4.88
N ILE A 285 5.35 8.10 5.74
CA ILE A 285 6.79 8.18 5.54
C ILE A 285 7.53 7.43 6.64
N LYS A 286 8.68 6.85 6.34
CA LYS A 286 9.67 6.49 7.37
C LYS A 286 10.61 7.67 7.61
N ALA A 287 11.18 7.75 8.79
CA ALA A 287 12.25 8.70 9.11
C ALA A 287 13.52 8.51 8.24
N TYR A 288 13.58 7.45 7.45
CA TYR A 288 14.60 7.10 6.47
C TYR A 288 13.96 6.42 5.25
N CYS A 289 14.73 6.07 4.24
CA CYS A 289 14.22 5.36 3.06
C CYS A 289 14.65 3.90 3.04
N THR A 290 13.78 3.04 2.51
CA THR A 290 14.13 1.66 2.18
C THR A 290 13.58 1.26 0.82
N ARG A 291 14.28 0.34 0.13
CA ARG A 291 13.82 -0.21 -1.13
C ARG A 291 14.09 -1.72 -1.19
N VAL A 292 13.14 -2.47 -1.75
CA VAL A 292 13.30 -3.88 -2.11
C VAL A 292 13.44 -4.00 -3.62
N GLY A 293 14.34 -4.87 -4.09
CA GLY A 293 14.56 -5.10 -5.51
C GLY A 293 15.46 -4.09 -6.20
N ALA A 294 15.50 -4.19 -7.52
CA ALA A 294 16.30 -3.32 -8.37
C ALA A 294 15.67 -1.94 -8.55
N GLY A 295 16.38 -1.06 -9.24
CA GLY A 295 15.96 0.27 -9.61
C GLY A 295 16.61 1.38 -8.80
N PRO A 296 16.39 2.64 -9.20
CA PRO A 296 17.05 3.80 -8.63
C PRO A 296 16.67 4.04 -7.17
N PHE A 297 17.67 4.43 -6.38
CA PHE A 297 17.51 4.80 -4.99
C PHE A 297 18.56 5.89 -4.67
N PRO A 298 18.25 7.17 -4.92
CA PRO A 298 19.23 8.25 -4.87
C PRO A 298 19.97 8.39 -3.54
N THR A 299 19.30 8.12 -2.44
CA THR A 299 19.85 8.24 -1.08
C THR A 299 20.39 6.95 -0.49
N GLU A 300 20.55 5.89 -1.30
CA GLU A 300 21.08 4.59 -0.84
C GLU A 300 22.46 4.72 -0.20
N LEU A 301 22.64 4.02 0.91
CA LEU A 301 23.90 3.98 1.67
C LEU A 301 24.54 2.58 1.54
N PHE A 302 25.80 2.57 1.15
CA PHE A 302 26.59 1.35 0.97
C PHE A 302 27.64 1.16 2.08
N ASP A 303 27.62 2.03 3.09
CA ASP A 303 28.55 2.06 4.22
C ASP A 303 27.96 1.44 5.50
N GLU A 304 28.72 1.52 6.61
CA GLU A 304 28.27 1.05 7.93
C GLU A 304 27.01 1.79 8.42
N THR A 305 26.75 3.01 7.96
CA THR A 305 25.52 3.75 8.29
C THR A 305 24.30 3.05 7.73
N GLY A 306 24.34 2.68 6.46
CA GLY A 306 23.27 1.93 5.81
C GLY A 306 23.00 0.57 6.46
N LYS A 307 24.07 -0.14 6.84
CA LYS A 307 23.97 -1.38 7.58
C LYS A 307 23.34 -1.17 8.96
N ARG A 308 23.78 -0.14 9.70
CA ARG A 308 23.26 0.19 11.03
C ARG A 308 21.76 0.53 10.99
N ILE A 309 21.31 1.31 9.99
CA ILE A 309 19.87 1.58 9.76
C ILE A 309 19.11 0.27 9.52
N ARG A 310 19.64 -0.62 8.69
CA ARG A 310 19.05 -1.93 8.40
C ARG A 310 18.88 -2.79 9.65
N ASP A 311 19.94 -2.90 10.44
CA ASP A 311 19.96 -3.76 11.62
C ASP A 311 19.03 -3.22 12.71
N LEU A 312 19.10 -1.93 13.05
CA LEU A 312 18.23 -1.27 14.02
C LEU A 312 16.76 -1.26 13.57
N GLY A 313 16.53 -1.02 12.28
CA GLY A 313 15.19 -0.99 11.70
C GLY A 313 14.61 -2.37 11.42
N HIS A 314 15.36 -3.47 11.63
CA HIS A 314 14.97 -4.82 11.22
C HIS A 314 14.49 -4.87 9.77
N GLU A 315 15.23 -4.20 8.86
CA GLU A 315 14.84 -4.02 7.47
C GLU A 315 15.16 -5.25 6.62
N TYR A 316 14.40 -6.32 6.89
CA TYR A 316 14.42 -7.61 6.20
C TYR A 316 13.03 -7.96 5.71
N GLY A 317 12.95 -8.62 4.55
CA GLY A 317 11.67 -9.02 3.97
C GLY A 317 10.94 -10.02 4.86
N ALA A 318 9.72 -9.71 5.27
CA ALA A 318 8.92 -10.53 6.19
C ALA A 318 8.68 -11.97 5.69
N VAL A 319 8.70 -12.19 4.36
CA VAL A 319 8.44 -13.51 3.74
C VAL A 319 9.73 -14.18 3.28
N THR A 320 10.69 -13.41 2.77
CA THR A 320 11.90 -13.94 2.11
C THR A 320 13.16 -13.78 2.95
N GLY A 321 13.13 -13.02 4.05
CA GLY A 321 14.30 -12.64 4.83
C GLY A 321 15.32 -11.78 4.06
N ARG A 322 15.03 -11.36 2.84
CA ARG A 322 15.95 -10.57 2.00
C ARG A 322 16.22 -9.21 2.63
N GLU A 323 17.48 -8.81 2.69
CA GLU A 323 17.90 -7.48 3.13
C GLU A 323 17.26 -6.39 2.27
N ARG A 324 16.73 -5.35 2.93
CA ARG A 324 16.31 -4.13 2.26
C ARG A 324 17.50 -3.20 2.07
N ARG A 325 17.54 -2.52 0.95
CA ARG A 325 18.43 -1.38 0.69
C ARG A 325 17.97 -0.24 1.58
N CYS A 326 18.89 0.44 2.26
CA CYS A 326 18.58 1.51 3.20
C CYS A 326 19.29 2.80 2.81
N GLY A 327 18.69 3.93 3.10
CA GLY A 327 19.24 5.25 2.80
C GLY A 327 18.60 6.35 3.66
N TRP A 328 19.20 7.54 3.64
CA TRP A 328 18.64 8.70 4.31
C TRP A 328 17.30 9.11 3.68
N ILE A 329 16.50 9.87 4.45
CA ILE A 329 15.22 10.40 3.97
C ILE A 329 15.41 11.27 2.73
N ASP A 330 14.54 11.07 1.72
CA ASP A 330 14.59 11.76 0.43
C ASP A 330 13.42 12.74 0.29
N LEU A 331 13.68 14.02 0.57
CA LEU A 331 12.64 15.04 0.53
C LEU A 331 12.25 15.43 -0.89
N VAL A 332 13.12 15.20 -1.89
CA VAL A 332 12.78 15.45 -3.29
C VAL A 332 11.70 14.46 -3.76
N ALA A 333 11.92 13.17 -3.48
CA ALA A 333 10.95 12.13 -3.76
C ALA A 333 9.65 12.32 -2.96
N LEU A 334 9.75 12.77 -1.70
CA LEU A 334 8.57 13.03 -0.86
C LEU A 334 7.74 14.22 -1.33
N ARG A 335 8.36 15.36 -1.71
CA ARG A 335 7.62 16.49 -2.30
C ARG A 335 6.86 16.09 -3.55
N TYR A 336 7.51 15.31 -4.42
CA TYR A 336 6.86 14.75 -5.60
C TYR A 336 5.68 13.84 -5.23
N ALA A 337 5.87 12.93 -4.28
CA ALA A 337 4.80 12.02 -3.83
C ALA A 337 3.62 12.77 -3.18
N ILE A 338 3.89 13.80 -2.37
CA ILE A 338 2.88 14.67 -1.76
C ILE A 338 2.05 15.35 -2.85
N MET A 339 2.71 15.94 -3.84
CA MET A 339 2.07 16.63 -4.97
C MET A 339 1.15 15.70 -5.77
N VAL A 340 1.65 14.52 -6.16
CA VAL A 340 0.89 13.56 -7.00
C VAL A 340 -0.34 13.01 -6.28
N ASN A 341 -0.26 12.87 -4.96
CA ASN A 341 -1.34 12.31 -4.15
C ASN A 341 -2.30 13.36 -3.58
N GLY A 342 -1.92 14.64 -3.54
CA GLY A 342 -2.66 15.67 -2.81
C GLY A 342 -2.71 15.38 -1.31
N VAL A 343 -1.56 14.99 -0.72
CA VAL A 343 -1.45 14.63 0.70
C VAL A 343 -1.85 15.81 1.58
N THR A 344 -2.72 15.55 2.55
CA THR A 344 -3.18 16.56 3.52
C THR A 344 -2.42 16.51 4.82
N GLU A 345 -1.97 15.31 5.22
CA GLU A 345 -1.29 15.07 6.50
C GLU A 345 -0.28 13.95 6.35
N LEU A 346 0.84 14.06 7.05
CA LEU A 346 1.89 13.04 7.10
C LEU A 346 1.82 12.23 8.39
N ILE A 347 2.23 10.97 8.27
CA ILE A 347 2.41 10.04 9.37
C ILE A 347 3.85 9.51 9.30
N MET A 348 4.67 9.84 10.29
CA MET A 348 6.06 9.42 10.35
C MET A 348 6.22 8.13 11.13
N MET A 349 6.87 7.16 10.50
CA MET A 349 7.13 5.84 11.07
C MET A 349 8.61 5.65 11.36
N LYS A 350 8.89 4.78 12.35
CA LYS A 350 10.24 4.31 12.64
C LYS A 350 11.24 5.42 13.00
N SER A 351 10.80 6.45 13.71
CA SER A 351 11.73 7.47 14.23
C SER A 351 12.69 6.91 15.28
N ASP A 352 12.28 5.89 16.02
CA ASP A 352 13.06 5.13 16.99
C ASP A 352 14.35 4.53 16.41
N VAL A 353 14.35 4.17 15.13
CA VAL A 353 15.53 3.62 14.45
C VAL A 353 16.70 4.62 14.42
N LEU A 354 16.39 5.90 14.43
CA LEU A 354 17.41 6.97 14.39
C LEU A 354 17.81 7.51 15.79
N ASP A 355 17.27 6.92 16.86
CA ASP A 355 17.49 7.36 18.25
C ASP A 355 18.98 7.43 18.68
N GLN A 356 19.82 6.63 18.02
CA GLN A 356 21.24 6.50 18.40
C GLN A 356 22.21 7.15 17.40
N PHE A 357 21.72 7.98 16.49
CA PHE A 357 22.57 8.67 15.51
C PHE A 357 22.91 10.07 15.98
N ASP A 358 24.21 10.42 15.98
CA ASP A 358 24.67 11.77 16.35
C ASP A 358 24.30 12.82 15.30
N THR A 359 24.29 12.41 14.03
CA THR A 359 23.95 13.25 12.88
C THR A 359 23.00 12.50 11.97
N ILE A 360 21.93 13.17 11.57
CA ILE A 360 20.91 12.67 10.64
C ILE A 360 20.98 13.53 9.38
N LYS A 361 20.91 12.90 8.22
CA LYS A 361 20.93 13.61 6.94
C LYS A 361 19.58 13.53 6.25
N ALA A 362 19.16 14.64 5.62
CA ALA A 362 17.99 14.71 4.79
C ALA A 362 18.38 15.20 3.39
N CYS A 363 18.00 14.45 2.34
CA CYS A 363 18.26 14.86 0.97
C CYS A 363 17.26 15.94 0.57
N VAL A 364 17.74 17.16 0.34
CA VAL A 364 16.93 18.33 0.05
C VAL A 364 16.88 18.68 -1.45
N ALA A 365 17.85 18.21 -2.23
CA ALA A 365 17.94 18.39 -3.67
C ALA A 365 18.80 17.28 -4.27
N TYR A 366 18.81 17.18 -5.59
CA TYR A 366 19.76 16.36 -6.34
C TYR A 366 20.72 17.23 -7.13
N LYS A 367 21.86 16.65 -7.50
CA LYS A 367 22.75 17.18 -8.52
C LYS A 367 22.70 16.21 -9.69
N GLN A 368 22.29 16.69 -10.87
CA GLN A 368 22.22 15.94 -12.09
C GLN A 368 23.05 16.63 -13.16
N ASN A 369 24.05 15.93 -13.74
CA ASN A 369 24.97 16.48 -14.74
C ASN A 369 25.68 17.77 -14.27
N GLY A 370 25.96 17.89 -12.96
CA GLY A 370 26.60 19.07 -12.39
C GLY A 370 25.64 20.19 -11.95
N GLU A 371 24.38 20.15 -12.34
CA GLU A 371 23.36 21.13 -11.99
C GLU A 371 22.50 20.68 -10.82
N ARG A 372 22.16 21.61 -9.93
CA ARG A 372 21.22 21.36 -8.81
C ARG A 372 19.80 21.35 -9.33
N ILE A 373 19.05 20.28 -9.00
CA ILE A 373 17.62 20.17 -9.25
C ILE A 373 16.88 19.87 -7.92
N ASP A 374 15.66 20.39 -7.78
CA ASP A 374 14.81 20.25 -6.59
C ASP A 374 13.52 19.48 -6.86
N TYR A 375 13.39 18.89 -8.05
CA TYR A 375 12.27 18.06 -8.48
C TYR A 375 12.72 16.63 -8.77
N PHE A 376 11.79 15.67 -8.68
CA PHE A 376 12.02 14.27 -9.04
C PHE A 376 12.01 14.13 -10.57
N PRO A 377 13.16 13.82 -11.21
CA PRO A 377 13.27 13.84 -12.65
C PRO A 377 12.66 12.58 -13.31
N TYR A 378 12.32 12.66 -14.59
CA TYR A 378 11.80 11.54 -15.37
C TYR A 378 12.74 10.31 -15.34
N SER A 379 14.04 10.53 -15.51
CA SER A 379 15.06 9.47 -15.37
C SER A 379 15.85 9.73 -14.09
N VAL A 380 15.83 8.76 -13.20
CA VAL A 380 16.58 8.73 -11.93
C VAL A 380 17.76 7.76 -12.05
N GLU A 381 18.23 7.51 -13.28
CA GLU A 381 19.32 6.60 -13.56
C GLU A 381 20.70 7.24 -13.25
N GLU A 382 21.77 6.73 -13.82
CA GLU A 382 23.14 7.13 -13.55
C GLU A 382 23.37 8.66 -13.52
N GLY A 383 24.13 9.15 -12.54
CA GLY A 383 24.59 10.55 -12.44
C GLY A 383 23.74 11.46 -11.54
N ILE A 384 22.81 10.90 -10.77
CA ILE A 384 22.13 11.65 -9.71
C ILE A 384 22.90 11.49 -8.41
N GLU A 385 23.33 12.64 -7.86
CA GLU A 385 23.98 12.75 -6.55
C GLU A 385 23.03 13.46 -5.55
N PRO A 386 22.73 12.88 -4.37
CA PRO A 386 21.93 13.56 -3.37
C PRO A 386 22.70 14.70 -2.71
N ILE A 387 22.02 15.82 -2.51
CA ILE A 387 22.51 16.97 -1.72
C ILE A 387 21.82 16.92 -0.36
N TYR A 388 22.63 16.80 0.70
CA TYR A 388 22.12 16.62 2.06
C TYR A 388 22.22 17.91 2.88
N GLU A 389 21.23 18.10 3.74
CA GLU A 389 21.35 18.88 4.96
C GLU A 389 21.60 17.95 6.14
N GLU A 390 22.48 18.36 7.06
CA GLU A 390 22.83 17.64 8.27
C GLU A 390 22.11 18.25 9.47
N LEU A 391 21.45 17.41 10.25
CA LEU A 391 20.73 17.79 11.44
C LEU A 391 21.29 17.04 12.67
N PRO A 392 21.30 17.67 13.84
CA PRO A 392 21.68 16.97 15.06
C PRO A 392 20.74 15.79 15.34
N GLY A 393 21.31 14.65 15.71
CA GLY A 393 20.55 13.53 16.25
C GLY A 393 20.04 13.83 17.66
N TRP A 394 19.06 13.10 18.09
CA TRP A 394 18.46 13.33 19.42
C TRP A 394 19.01 12.42 20.52
N ASN A 395 19.71 11.36 20.20
CA ASN A 395 20.37 10.44 21.14
C ASN A 395 19.49 10.10 22.38
N CYS A 396 18.24 9.74 22.15
CA CYS A 396 17.26 9.53 23.20
C CYS A 396 16.30 8.41 22.81
N ASP A 397 16.19 7.39 23.65
CA ASP A 397 15.16 6.34 23.51
C ASP A 397 13.78 6.96 23.81
N MET A 398 12.96 7.10 22.75
CA MET A 398 11.62 7.67 22.84
C MET A 398 10.52 6.63 23.01
N THR A 399 10.83 5.34 23.03
CA THR A 399 9.83 4.23 23.00
C THR A 399 8.85 4.25 24.17
N HIS A 400 9.17 4.98 25.24
CA HIS A 400 8.34 5.13 26.44
C HIS A 400 7.52 6.41 26.49
N PHE A 401 7.63 7.27 25.50
CA PHE A 401 6.92 8.55 25.49
C PHE A 401 5.43 8.35 25.18
N THR A 402 4.62 9.20 25.79
CA THR A 402 3.15 9.17 25.65
C THR A 402 2.57 10.47 25.11
N SER A 403 3.42 11.51 24.94
CA SER A 403 3.02 12.84 24.48
C SER A 403 4.18 13.50 23.72
N GLU A 404 3.86 14.34 22.74
CA GLU A 404 4.84 15.16 22.01
C GLU A 404 5.62 16.16 22.91
N ASP A 405 5.06 16.52 24.07
CA ASP A 405 5.73 17.40 25.04
C ASP A 405 7.01 16.78 25.61
N GLN A 406 7.14 15.45 25.55
CA GLN A 406 8.33 14.73 26.01
C GLN A 406 9.46 14.68 24.96
N PHE A 407 9.18 15.04 23.72
CA PHE A 407 10.18 14.96 22.66
C PHE A 407 11.42 15.84 22.95
N PRO A 408 12.64 15.32 22.75
CA PRO A 408 13.87 16.12 22.82
C PRO A 408 13.83 17.28 21.82
N GLN A 409 14.51 18.39 22.16
CA GLN A 409 14.52 19.56 21.28
C GLN A 409 15.03 19.22 19.88
N ALA A 410 16.11 18.45 19.76
CA ALA A 410 16.66 18.04 18.47
C ALA A 410 15.64 17.26 17.61
N PHE A 411 14.81 16.42 18.22
CA PHE A 411 13.74 15.71 17.49
C PHE A 411 12.59 16.65 17.07
N ARG A 412 12.22 17.61 17.93
CA ARG A 412 11.23 18.64 17.55
C ARG A 412 11.73 19.49 16.38
N ASP A 413 13.01 19.88 16.41
CA ASP A 413 13.64 20.65 15.33
C ASP A 413 13.68 19.84 14.03
N TYR A 414 13.99 18.53 14.10
CA TYR A 414 13.93 17.62 12.95
C TYR A 414 12.52 17.53 12.37
N VAL A 415 11.50 17.34 13.19
CA VAL A 415 10.10 17.30 12.73
C VAL A 415 9.69 18.63 12.11
N ALA A 416 9.99 19.75 12.75
CA ALA A 416 9.69 21.09 12.22
C ALA A 416 10.40 21.35 10.88
N PHE A 417 11.66 20.91 10.74
CA PHE A 417 12.41 20.98 9.49
C PHE A 417 11.72 20.19 8.38
N LEU A 418 11.29 18.96 8.66
CA LEU A 418 10.56 18.14 7.67
C LEU A 418 9.25 18.80 7.25
N GLU A 419 8.46 19.28 8.21
CA GLU A 419 7.18 19.97 7.93
C GLU A 419 7.41 21.24 7.07
N GLN A 420 8.46 22.00 7.35
CA GLN A 420 8.83 23.18 6.56
C GLN A 420 9.25 22.79 5.13
N GLN A 421 10.08 21.74 4.97
CA GLN A 421 10.57 21.31 3.67
C GLN A 421 9.49 20.64 2.79
N LEU A 422 8.52 20.00 3.44
CA LEU A 422 7.44 19.24 2.77
C LEU A 422 6.13 20.04 2.69
N GLU A 423 6.05 21.20 3.31
CA GLU A 423 4.84 22.06 3.37
C GLU A 423 3.57 21.28 3.81
N THR A 424 3.76 20.24 4.62
CA THR A 424 2.68 19.32 5.02
C THR A 424 2.88 18.92 6.48
N PRO A 425 1.83 19.01 7.35
CA PRO A 425 1.97 18.71 8.77
C PRO A 425 2.14 17.21 9.03
N ILE A 426 3.00 16.87 9.98
CA ILE A 426 3.17 15.51 10.50
C ILE A 426 2.27 15.36 11.73
N LYS A 427 1.13 14.69 11.58
CA LYS A 427 0.11 14.55 12.63
C LYS A 427 0.29 13.34 13.54
N ILE A 428 0.93 12.31 13.05
CA ILE A 428 1.15 11.08 13.81
C ILE A 428 2.61 10.67 13.70
N ILE A 429 3.22 10.31 14.83
CA ILE A 429 4.60 9.85 14.89
C ILE A 429 4.64 8.49 15.60
N SER A 430 5.18 7.48 14.91
CA SER A 430 5.46 6.17 15.50
C SER A 430 6.87 6.16 16.06
N ILE A 431 6.97 5.84 17.34
CA ILE A 431 8.21 5.82 18.14
C ILE A 431 8.62 4.41 18.58
N GLY A 432 8.08 3.38 17.95
CA GLY A 432 8.39 1.97 18.21
C GLY A 432 7.47 1.03 17.43
N PRO A 433 7.66 -0.28 17.53
CA PRO A 433 6.92 -1.28 16.72
C PRO A 433 5.47 -1.49 17.18
N ASP A 434 5.17 -1.37 18.47
CA ASP A 434 3.84 -1.62 19.04
C ASP A 434 2.83 -0.52 18.66
N ARG A 435 1.53 -0.90 18.57
CA ARG A 435 0.45 0.06 18.26
C ARG A 435 0.38 1.22 19.28
N GLU A 436 0.67 0.96 20.55
CA GLU A 436 0.62 1.95 21.62
C GLU A 436 1.78 2.97 21.51
N GLN A 437 2.88 2.59 20.86
CA GLN A 437 4.01 3.45 20.59
C GLN A 437 3.73 4.39 19.39
N THR A 438 2.63 5.12 19.48
CA THR A 438 2.14 6.03 18.45
C THR A 438 1.63 7.31 19.10
N ILE A 439 2.22 8.44 18.76
CA ILE A 439 1.86 9.74 19.31
C ILE A 439 1.09 10.54 18.28
N VAL A 440 -0.13 10.94 18.62
CA VAL A 440 -0.94 11.87 17.86
C VAL A 440 -0.61 13.28 18.32
N ARG A 441 -0.16 14.12 17.40
CA ARG A 441 0.19 15.52 17.67
C ARG A 441 -1.03 16.43 17.60
N LYS A 442 -1.00 17.51 18.36
CA LYS A 442 -2.08 18.50 18.45
C LYS A 442 -2.16 19.40 17.21
#